data_e4acaf39ec8c25a6980ce14fcd2ece1f
#
_entry.id   e4acaf39ec8c25a6980ce14fcd2ece1f
#
_cell.length_a   1.000
_cell.length_b   1.000
_cell.length_c   1.000
_cell.angle_alpha   90.00
_cell.angle_beta   90.00
_cell.angle_gamma   90.00
#
_symmetry.space_group_name_H-M   'P 1'
#
loop_
_entity.id
_entity.type
_entity.pdbx_description
1 polymer ?
#
loop_
_entity_poly.entity_id
_entity_poly.type
_entity_poly.pdbx_seq_one_letter_code
_entity_poly.pdbx_strand_id
1 'polypeptide(L)' 'MKDDMVLKLLREVESGKVSVDDARTALDGVSLSEDTYNAAVDHGVFN' A
#
# COMPACT_ATOMS: atom_id res chain seq x y z
N MET A 1 -13.40 4.05 -3.14
CA MET A 1 -13.36 2.61 -2.80
C MET A 1 -12.02 2.31 -2.13
N LYS A 2 -11.98 1.24 -1.30
CA LYS A 2 -10.77 0.91 -0.52
C LYS A 2 -9.53 0.69 -1.39
N ASP A 3 -9.70 -0.01 -2.52
CA ASP A 3 -8.58 -0.30 -3.41
C ASP A 3 -7.99 0.96 -4.03
N ASP A 4 -8.83 1.96 -4.32
CA ASP A 4 -8.35 3.22 -4.86
C ASP A 4 -7.47 3.97 -3.87
N MET A 5 -7.83 3.94 -2.59
CA MET A 5 -7.01 4.53 -1.52
C MET A 5 -5.66 3.82 -1.41
N VAL A 6 -5.68 2.50 -1.47
CA VAL A 6 -4.45 1.69 -1.37
C VAL A 6 -3.55 1.97 -2.56
N LEU A 7 -4.10 2.00 -3.77
CA LEU A 7 -3.31 2.28 -4.97
C LEU A 7 -2.69 3.67 -4.92
N LYS A 8 -3.43 4.65 -4.42
CA LYS A 8 -2.91 6.01 -4.24
C LYS A 8 -1.76 6.01 -3.25
N LEU A 9 -1.90 5.28 -2.14
CA LEU A 9 -0.86 5.17 -1.13
C LEU A 9 0.40 4.53 -1.71
N LEU A 10 0.25 3.47 -2.50
CA LEU A 10 1.38 2.81 -3.14
C LEU A 10 2.13 3.76 -4.08
N ARG A 11 1.41 4.60 -4.81
CA ARG A 11 2.04 5.60 -5.67
C ARG A 11 2.82 6.62 -4.86
N GLU A 12 2.31 7.01 -3.69
CA GLU A 12 2.99 7.93 -2.80
C GLU A 12 4.26 7.31 -2.23
N VAL A 13 4.24 6.03 -1.89
CA VAL A 13 5.43 5.29 -1.45
C VAL A 13 6.46 5.26 -2.57
N GLU A 14 6.04 4.94 -3.79
CA GLU A 14 6.91 4.86 -4.95
C GLU A 14 7.58 6.21 -5.24
N SER A 15 6.83 7.30 -5.05
CA SER A 15 7.35 8.65 -5.28
C SER A 15 8.18 9.19 -4.10
N GLY A 16 8.25 8.46 -3.00
CA GLY A 16 9.01 8.87 -1.82
C GLY A 16 8.30 9.83 -0.90
N LYS A 17 7.02 10.09 -1.12
CA LYS A 17 6.24 11.00 -0.27
C LYS A 17 5.86 10.39 1.06
N VAL A 18 5.70 9.07 1.09
CA VAL A 18 5.33 8.31 2.28
C VAL A 18 6.33 7.19 2.44
N SER A 19 6.80 6.95 3.66
CA SER A 19 7.72 5.85 3.91
C SER A 19 6.97 4.50 3.85
N VAL A 20 7.72 3.43 3.60
CA VAL A 20 7.15 2.07 3.58
C VAL A 20 6.53 1.74 4.93
N ASP A 21 7.16 2.13 6.03
CA ASP A 21 6.64 1.87 7.36
C ASP A 21 5.31 2.58 7.60
N ASP A 22 5.19 3.83 7.16
CA ASP A 22 3.96 4.59 7.29
C ASP A 22 2.85 3.98 6.43
N ALA A 23 3.18 3.56 5.21
CA ALA A 23 2.23 2.91 4.32
C ALA A 23 1.74 1.59 4.92
N ARG A 24 2.66 0.81 5.48
CA ARG A 24 2.34 -0.45 6.13
C ARG A 24 1.37 -0.25 7.28
N THR A 25 1.60 0.77 8.11
CA THR A 25 0.71 1.10 9.21
C THR A 25 -0.66 1.52 8.70
N ALA A 26 -0.71 2.31 7.64
CA ALA A 26 -1.98 2.76 7.04
C ALA A 26 -2.78 1.60 6.46
N LEU A 27 -2.10 0.58 5.94
CA LEU A 27 -2.76 -0.59 5.35
C LEU A 27 -3.13 -1.65 6.37
N ASP A 28 -2.59 -1.56 7.57
CA ASP A 28 -2.87 -2.52 8.63
C ASP A 28 -4.35 -2.46 9.00
N GLY A 29 -5.04 -3.58 8.93
CA GLY A 29 -6.47 -3.64 9.19
C GLY A 29 -7.36 -3.35 7.99
N VAL A 30 -6.78 -3.02 6.84
CA VAL A 30 -7.55 -2.83 5.60
C VAL A 30 -7.66 -4.16 4.86
N SER A 31 -8.86 -4.50 4.42
CA SER A 31 -9.08 -5.69 3.60
C SER A 31 -8.77 -5.35 2.14
N LEU A 32 -7.80 -6.05 1.56
CA LEU A 32 -7.32 -5.79 0.21
C LEU A 32 -7.80 -6.86 -0.76
N SER A 33 -8.02 -6.46 -2.01
CA SER A 33 -8.16 -7.42 -3.09
C SER A 33 -6.81 -8.11 -3.34
N GLU A 34 -6.84 -9.29 -3.96
CA GLU A 34 -5.62 -10.05 -4.24
C GLU A 34 -4.64 -9.24 -5.08
N ASP A 35 -5.13 -8.57 -6.13
CA ASP A 35 -4.26 -7.78 -7.01
C ASP A 35 -3.61 -6.63 -6.25
N THR A 36 -4.37 -5.95 -5.41
CA THR A 36 -3.85 -4.84 -4.62
C THR A 36 -2.85 -5.33 -3.58
N TYR A 37 -3.13 -6.47 -2.93
CA TYR A 37 -2.21 -7.07 -2.00
C TYR A 37 -0.88 -7.41 -2.68
N ASN A 38 -0.95 -8.03 -3.86
CA ASN A 38 0.25 -8.39 -4.61
C ASN A 38 1.05 -7.16 -5.00
N ALA A 39 0.38 -6.08 -5.40
CA ALA A 39 1.05 -4.82 -5.70
C ALA A 39 1.76 -4.26 -4.47
N ALA A 40 1.12 -4.33 -3.30
CA ALA A 40 1.71 -3.86 -2.06
C ALA A 40 2.95 -4.67 -1.68
N VAL A 41 2.90 -5.99 -1.87
CA VAL A 41 4.05 -6.87 -1.64
C VAL A 41 5.21 -6.50 -2.57
N ASP A 42 4.91 -6.24 -3.85
CA ASP A 42 5.93 -5.84 -4.82
C ASP A 42 6.59 -4.51 -4.43
N HIS A 43 5.84 -3.61 -3.79
CA HIS A 43 6.38 -2.35 -3.29
C HIS A 43 7.10 -2.51 -1.94
N GLY A 44 7.09 -3.70 -1.36
CA GLY A 44 7.78 -3.97 -0.10
C GLY A 44 7.02 -3.51 1.14
N VAL A 45 5.74 -3.15 1.00
CA VAL A 45 4.96 -2.61 2.11
C VAL A 45 4.72 -3.65 3.22
N PHE A 46 4.58 -4.91 2.85
CA PHE A 46 4.33 -6.01 3.79
C PHE A 46 5.54 -6.91 4.00
N ASN A 47 6.66 -6.42 3.66
CA ASN A 47 7.86 -7.23 3.78
C ASN A 47 8.31 -7.42 5.24
#